data_774341dc49d17c566b13524450d367b1
#
_entry.id   774341dc49d17c566b13524450d367b1
#
_cell.length_a   1.000
_cell.length_b   1.000
_cell.length_c   1.000
_cell.angle_alpha   90.00
_cell.angle_beta   90.00
_cell.angle_gamma   90.00
#
_symmetry.space_group_name_H-M   'P 1'
#
loop_
_entity.id
_entity.type
_entity.pdbx_description
1 polymer ?
#
loop_
_entity_poly.entity_id
_entity_poly.type
_entity_poly.pdbx_seq_one_letter_code
_entity_poly.pdbx_strand_id
1 'polypeptide(L)'
;RRQRQMCIRDSRMYERSKNHPAIVIWSQGNEAGNGINFERTYDWLKSVEKGRPVQYERAELNYNTDIYCRMYRSVDEIKAYVGKKDIYRPFILCEYLHAMGNSCGGMKEYWDVFENEPMAQGGCIWDWVDQNFREIDKNGKWYWTYGGDYGPEGIPSFGNFCGNGLVNAVREPHPHLLEVKKIYQNIKATLSDRKNLKVCIKNWYDFSNLNEYILRWNVKGEDGTVLAEGTKEVDCEPHATVDVTLGAVKLPNTVREAYLNLSWSRKEATP
;
A
#
# COMPACT_ATOMS: atom_id res chain seq x y z
N ARG A 1 7.81 -26.64 -27.21
CA ARG A 1 7.92 -27.14 -25.81
C ARG A 1 7.76 -26.02 -24.78
N ARG A 2 8.49 -24.86 -24.88
CA ARG A 2 8.40 -23.73 -23.92
C ARG A 2 7.00 -23.11 -23.83
N GLN A 3 6.33 -22.91 -24.93
CA GLN A 3 4.98 -22.35 -25.02
C GLN A 3 3.93 -23.22 -24.28
N ARG A 4 4.03 -24.54 -24.43
CA ARG A 4 3.14 -25.47 -23.71
C ARG A 4 3.36 -25.44 -22.19
N GLN A 5 4.58 -25.18 -21.74
CA GLN A 5 4.91 -25.09 -20.32
C GLN A 5 4.33 -23.81 -19.66
N MET A 6 4.34 -22.66 -20.33
CA MET A 6 3.74 -21.43 -19.78
C MET A 6 2.23 -21.58 -19.64
N CYS A 7 1.52 -21.98 -20.66
CA CYS A 7 0.07 -22.22 -20.56
C CYS A 7 -0.30 -23.23 -19.45
N ILE A 8 0.54 -24.26 -19.22
CA ILE A 8 0.32 -25.22 -18.12
C ILE A 8 0.51 -24.56 -16.75
N ARG A 9 1.51 -23.69 -16.56
CA ARG A 9 1.74 -22.99 -15.28
C ARG A 9 0.59 -22.06 -14.95
N ASP A 10 0.14 -21.27 -15.90
CA ASP A 10 -0.92 -20.30 -15.70
C ASP A 10 -2.27 -20.97 -15.48
N SER A 11 -2.58 -22.03 -16.22
CA SER A 11 -3.79 -22.83 -15.96
C SER A 11 -3.76 -23.48 -14.58
N ARG A 12 -2.62 -23.99 -14.13
CA ARG A 12 -2.47 -24.55 -12.79
C ARG A 12 -2.59 -23.49 -11.69
N MET A 13 -2.02 -22.31 -11.91
CA MET A 13 -2.18 -21.17 -11.00
C MET A 13 -3.66 -20.83 -10.83
N TYR A 14 -4.37 -20.67 -11.94
CA TYR A 14 -5.79 -20.36 -11.94
C TYR A 14 -6.60 -21.48 -11.26
N GLU A 15 -6.49 -22.72 -11.72
CA GLU A 15 -7.25 -23.87 -11.20
C GLU A 15 -7.04 -24.08 -9.70
N ARG A 16 -5.81 -23.92 -9.22
CA ARG A 16 -5.49 -24.00 -7.79
C ARG A 16 -6.13 -22.90 -6.98
N SER A 17 -6.19 -21.68 -7.52
CA SER A 17 -6.41 -20.46 -6.75
C SER A 17 -7.76 -19.76 -7.05
N LYS A 18 -8.51 -20.21 -8.05
CA LYS A 18 -9.75 -19.57 -8.52
C LYS A 18 -10.82 -19.38 -7.43
N ASN A 19 -10.83 -20.23 -6.43
CA ASN A 19 -11.80 -20.19 -5.32
C ASN A 19 -11.35 -19.32 -4.14
N HIS A 20 -10.17 -18.69 -4.22
CA HIS A 20 -9.72 -17.78 -3.17
C HIS A 20 -10.34 -16.39 -3.35
N PRO A 21 -11.21 -15.93 -2.43
CA PRO A 21 -11.89 -14.64 -2.55
C PRO A 21 -10.94 -13.43 -2.44
N ALA A 22 -9.78 -13.59 -1.80
CA ALA A 22 -8.78 -12.54 -1.68
C ALA A 22 -8.05 -12.22 -3.01
N ILE A 23 -8.15 -13.08 -4.03
CA ILE A 23 -7.60 -12.81 -5.34
C ILE A 23 -8.60 -11.95 -6.11
N VAL A 24 -8.23 -10.71 -6.37
CA VAL A 24 -9.08 -9.74 -7.09
C VAL A 24 -8.57 -9.47 -8.51
N ILE A 25 -7.30 -9.72 -8.80
CA ILE A 25 -6.64 -9.51 -10.09
C ILE A 25 -5.72 -10.69 -10.38
N TRP A 26 -5.70 -11.17 -11.62
CA TRP A 26 -4.74 -12.17 -12.09
C TRP A 26 -3.55 -11.50 -12.75
N SER A 27 -2.32 -11.81 -12.31
CA SER A 27 -1.09 -11.37 -12.96
C SER A 27 -0.46 -12.52 -13.75
N GLN A 28 -0.10 -12.26 -15.00
CA GLN A 28 0.52 -13.26 -15.86
C GLN A 28 2.02 -13.46 -15.63
N GLY A 29 2.67 -12.55 -14.89
CA GLY A 29 4.10 -12.68 -14.61
C GLY A 29 4.80 -11.35 -14.39
N ASN A 30 6.14 -11.39 -14.39
CA ASN A 30 7.01 -10.28 -14.10
C ASN A 30 8.16 -10.21 -15.10
N GLU A 31 8.36 -9.06 -15.74
CA GLU A 31 9.53 -8.64 -16.53
C GLU A 31 10.03 -9.63 -17.59
N ALA A 32 9.16 -10.42 -18.19
CA ALA A 32 9.55 -11.48 -19.12
C ALA A 32 9.32 -11.15 -20.62
N GLY A 33 9.21 -9.86 -20.97
CA GLY A 33 8.83 -9.40 -22.29
C GLY A 33 7.34 -9.64 -22.58
N ASN A 34 6.89 -9.32 -23.79
CA ASN A 34 5.53 -9.61 -24.24
C ASN A 34 5.55 -10.34 -25.59
N GLY A 35 4.59 -11.22 -25.83
CA GLY A 35 4.47 -11.97 -27.08
C GLY A 35 3.45 -13.10 -27.00
N ILE A 36 3.44 -13.96 -28.00
CA ILE A 36 2.41 -14.97 -28.25
C ILE A 36 2.05 -15.86 -27.05
N ASN A 37 3.00 -16.11 -26.14
CA ASN A 37 2.74 -16.92 -24.95
C ASN A 37 1.82 -16.17 -23.98
N PHE A 38 2.09 -14.89 -23.73
CA PHE A 38 1.28 -14.03 -22.86
C PHE A 38 -0.09 -13.74 -23.50
N GLU A 39 -0.12 -13.50 -24.80
CA GLU A 39 -1.37 -13.31 -25.55
C GLU A 39 -2.30 -14.53 -25.41
N ARG A 40 -1.79 -15.74 -25.68
CA ARG A 40 -2.58 -16.98 -25.54
C ARG A 40 -2.98 -17.28 -24.10
N THR A 41 -2.13 -16.97 -23.14
CA THR A 41 -2.47 -17.13 -21.72
C THR A 41 -3.58 -16.15 -21.32
N TYR A 42 -3.51 -14.92 -21.80
CA TYR A 42 -4.57 -13.94 -21.61
C TYR A 42 -5.89 -14.42 -22.20
N ASP A 43 -5.90 -14.81 -23.46
CA ASP A 43 -7.09 -15.32 -24.15
C ASP A 43 -7.69 -16.52 -23.41
N TRP A 44 -6.86 -17.44 -22.95
CA TRP A 44 -7.31 -18.59 -22.19
C TRP A 44 -7.91 -18.15 -20.83
N LEU A 45 -7.22 -17.32 -20.05
CA LEU A 45 -7.74 -16.78 -18.79
C LEU A 45 -9.09 -16.08 -19.01
N LYS A 46 -9.22 -15.23 -20.00
CA LYS A 46 -10.49 -14.54 -20.34
C LYS A 46 -11.57 -15.51 -20.82
N SER A 47 -11.22 -16.69 -21.29
CA SER A 47 -12.21 -17.73 -21.65
C SER A 47 -12.84 -18.41 -20.44
N VAL A 48 -12.07 -18.59 -19.35
CA VAL A 48 -12.46 -19.32 -18.14
C VAL A 48 -12.81 -18.42 -16.95
N GLU A 49 -12.27 -17.19 -16.91
CA GLU A 49 -12.48 -16.19 -15.85
C GLU A 49 -13.26 -14.99 -16.40
N LYS A 50 -14.45 -14.74 -15.86
CA LYS A 50 -15.33 -13.68 -16.33
C LYS A 50 -15.45 -12.49 -15.36
N GLY A 51 -15.09 -12.70 -14.09
CA GLY A 51 -15.30 -11.72 -13.03
C GLY A 51 -14.08 -10.86 -12.72
N ARG A 52 -12.88 -11.43 -12.79
CA ARG A 52 -11.66 -10.77 -12.35
C ARG A 52 -10.80 -10.32 -13.52
N PRO A 53 -10.21 -9.10 -13.45
CA PRO A 53 -9.33 -8.61 -14.50
C PRO A 53 -8.00 -9.38 -14.52
N VAL A 54 -7.38 -9.37 -15.70
CA VAL A 54 -6.06 -9.96 -15.97
C VAL A 54 -5.10 -8.83 -16.29
N GLN A 55 -3.95 -8.80 -15.65
CA GLN A 55 -2.93 -7.79 -15.90
C GLN A 55 -1.58 -8.41 -16.26
N TYR A 56 -0.79 -7.67 -17.03
CA TYR A 56 0.62 -7.92 -17.27
C TYR A 56 1.35 -6.62 -17.63
N GLU A 57 2.41 -6.30 -16.87
CA GLU A 57 3.07 -4.98 -16.97
C GLU A 57 3.78 -4.77 -18.32
N ARG A 58 4.35 -5.84 -18.94
CA ARG A 58 4.99 -5.75 -20.26
C ARG A 58 3.99 -5.77 -21.42
N ALA A 59 2.72 -6.03 -21.17
CA ALA A 59 1.68 -5.84 -22.18
C ALA A 59 1.41 -4.36 -22.46
N GLU A 60 1.76 -3.46 -21.54
CA GLU A 60 1.55 -2.02 -21.65
C GLU A 60 0.09 -1.68 -22.03
N LEU A 61 -0.13 -1.20 -23.24
CA LEU A 61 -1.46 -0.90 -23.81
C LEU A 61 -1.88 -1.89 -24.90
N ASN A 62 -1.15 -3.01 -25.06
CA ASN A 62 -1.56 -4.08 -25.97
C ASN A 62 -2.87 -4.73 -25.47
N TYR A 63 -3.54 -5.49 -26.35
CA TYR A 63 -4.87 -6.04 -26.04
C TYR A 63 -4.88 -7.05 -24.85
N ASN A 64 -3.74 -7.68 -24.59
CA ASN A 64 -3.60 -8.78 -23.64
C ASN A 64 -3.37 -8.33 -22.17
N THR A 65 -4.03 -7.26 -21.77
CA THR A 65 -4.14 -6.80 -20.37
C THR A 65 -5.40 -5.96 -20.18
N ASP A 66 -6.10 -6.13 -19.06
CA ASP A 66 -7.25 -5.32 -18.70
C ASP A 66 -6.85 -4.03 -17.95
N ILE A 67 -5.63 -3.96 -17.43
CA ILE A 67 -5.11 -2.87 -16.61
C ILE A 67 -3.83 -2.35 -17.25
N TYR A 68 -3.66 -1.02 -17.33
CA TYR A 68 -2.37 -0.42 -17.66
C TYR A 68 -1.49 -0.47 -16.42
N CYS A 69 -0.71 -1.54 -16.34
CA CYS A 69 0.13 -1.84 -15.19
C CYS A 69 1.58 -1.45 -15.49
N ARG A 70 2.22 -0.69 -14.59
CA ARG A 70 3.61 -0.21 -14.78
C ARG A 70 4.39 -0.34 -13.48
N MET A 71 5.71 -0.24 -13.60
CA MET A 71 6.64 -0.20 -12.49
C MET A 71 7.28 1.17 -12.38
N TYR A 72 7.43 1.70 -11.17
CA TYR A 72 8.22 2.89 -10.81
C TYR A 72 7.95 4.14 -11.66
N ARG A 73 6.71 4.33 -12.14
CA ARG A 73 6.35 5.57 -12.83
C ARG A 73 6.23 6.72 -11.86
N SER A 74 6.72 7.88 -12.29
CA SER A 74 6.59 9.12 -11.52
C SER A 74 5.14 9.58 -11.42
N VAL A 75 4.85 10.41 -10.44
CA VAL A 75 3.55 11.07 -10.27
C VAL A 75 3.11 11.81 -11.52
N ASP A 76 4.04 12.50 -12.20
CA ASP A 76 3.75 13.25 -13.42
C ASP A 76 3.40 12.32 -14.60
N GLU A 77 4.07 11.19 -14.73
CA GLU A 77 3.73 10.18 -15.74
C GLU A 77 2.34 9.57 -15.51
N ILE A 78 1.97 9.34 -14.24
CA ILE A 78 0.64 8.87 -13.89
C ILE A 78 -0.41 9.92 -14.25
N LYS A 79 -0.22 11.18 -13.86
CA LYS A 79 -1.09 12.30 -14.21
C LYS A 79 -1.22 12.47 -15.71
N ALA A 80 -0.12 12.36 -16.44
CA ALA A 80 -0.12 12.44 -17.89
C ALA A 80 -0.92 11.30 -18.55
N TYR A 81 -0.95 10.11 -17.95
CA TYR A 81 -1.77 9.01 -18.44
C TYR A 81 -3.25 9.25 -18.14
N VAL A 82 -3.61 9.47 -16.85
CA VAL A 82 -5.02 9.60 -16.43
C VAL A 82 -5.69 10.86 -16.95
N GLY A 83 -4.93 11.89 -17.31
CA GLY A 83 -5.43 13.11 -17.92
C GLY A 83 -5.80 12.98 -19.41
N LYS A 84 -5.55 11.84 -20.05
CA LYS A 84 -5.95 11.61 -21.46
C LYS A 84 -7.46 11.35 -21.56
N LYS A 85 -8.08 11.87 -22.62
CA LYS A 85 -9.54 11.73 -22.82
C LYS A 85 -10.00 10.32 -23.19
N ASP A 86 -9.12 9.53 -23.81
CA ASP A 86 -9.49 8.25 -24.44
C ASP A 86 -8.99 7.03 -23.65
N ILE A 87 -8.70 7.19 -22.36
CA ILE A 87 -8.34 6.05 -21.52
C ILE A 87 -9.57 5.23 -21.13
N TYR A 88 -9.44 3.93 -21.22
CA TYR A 88 -10.48 2.98 -20.80
C TYR A 88 -9.96 1.94 -19.80
N ARG A 89 -8.65 1.90 -19.59
CA ARG A 89 -8.01 0.99 -18.63
C ARG A 89 -7.60 1.74 -17.37
N PRO A 90 -7.92 1.21 -16.20
CA PRO A 90 -7.36 1.75 -14.95
C PRO A 90 -5.85 1.59 -14.93
N PHE A 91 -5.18 2.49 -14.22
CA PHE A 91 -3.75 2.46 -13.98
C PHE A 91 -3.43 1.87 -12.61
N ILE A 92 -2.46 0.95 -12.56
CA ILE A 92 -1.89 0.41 -11.32
C ILE A 92 -0.37 0.36 -11.43
N LEU A 93 0.33 0.77 -10.37
CA LEU A 93 1.75 0.48 -10.20
C LEU A 93 1.90 -0.92 -9.57
N CYS A 94 2.32 -1.91 -10.36
CA CYS A 94 2.59 -3.24 -9.80
C CYS A 94 3.83 -3.24 -8.91
N GLU A 95 4.71 -2.25 -9.08
CA GLU A 95 5.81 -1.96 -8.16
C GLU A 95 6.05 -0.45 -8.08
N TYR A 96 6.22 0.06 -6.87
CA TYR A 96 6.66 1.44 -6.63
C TYR A 96 7.35 1.58 -5.28
N LEU A 97 7.98 2.72 -5.04
CA LEU A 97 8.62 3.07 -3.77
C LEU A 97 9.58 1.97 -3.27
N HIS A 98 10.50 1.53 -4.12
CA HIS A 98 11.50 0.51 -3.79
C HIS A 98 12.09 0.74 -2.38
N ALA A 99 11.74 -0.12 -1.41
CA ALA A 99 11.92 0.10 0.02
C ALA A 99 13.33 -0.25 0.52
N MET A 100 14.35 -0.02 -0.29
CA MET A 100 15.74 -0.31 0.05
C MET A 100 16.42 0.92 0.67
N GLY A 101 17.00 0.76 1.85
CA GLY A 101 17.73 1.81 2.53
C GLY A 101 16.84 3.01 2.92
N ASN A 102 17.34 4.23 2.74
CA ASN A 102 16.55 5.45 2.98
C ASN A 102 15.69 5.77 1.75
N SER A 103 14.50 5.20 1.71
CA SER A 103 13.60 5.21 0.55
C SER A 103 12.16 5.46 0.95
N CYS A 104 11.21 5.24 0.02
CA CYS A 104 9.77 5.46 0.16
C CYS A 104 9.35 6.93 0.35
N GLY A 105 10.23 7.89 0.02
CA GLY A 105 9.88 9.30 -0.03
C GLY A 105 8.88 9.63 -1.15
N GLY A 106 8.11 10.73 -0.98
CA GLY A 106 7.14 11.16 -1.97
C GLY A 106 5.85 10.30 -2.03
N MET A 107 5.63 9.46 -1.04
CA MET A 107 4.47 8.56 -1.01
C MET A 107 3.14 9.31 -0.97
N LYS A 108 3.11 10.44 -0.25
CA LYS A 108 1.90 11.28 -0.18
C LYS A 108 1.46 11.77 -1.56
N GLU A 109 2.41 12.20 -2.39
CA GLU A 109 2.15 12.73 -3.73
C GLU A 109 1.53 11.66 -4.65
N TYR A 110 1.96 10.40 -4.53
CA TYR A 110 1.32 9.27 -5.23
C TYR A 110 -0.12 9.07 -4.74
N TRP A 111 -0.33 9.08 -3.42
CA TRP A 111 -1.64 8.86 -2.84
C TRP A 111 -2.60 10.02 -3.08
N ASP A 112 -2.11 11.25 -3.18
CA ASP A 112 -2.93 12.38 -3.62
C ASP A 112 -3.50 12.16 -5.03
N VAL A 113 -2.75 11.48 -5.91
CA VAL A 113 -3.27 11.09 -7.23
C VAL A 113 -4.24 9.92 -7.14
N PHE A 114 -3.88 8.85 -6.43
CA PHE A 114 -4.73 7.67 -6.30
C PHE A 114 -6.09 7.96 -5.66
N GLU A 115 -6.16 8.92 -4.74
CA GLU A 115 -7.40 9.31 -4.08
C GLU A 115 -8.27 10.29 -4.89
N ASN A 116 -7.69 11.03 -5.83
CA ASN A 116 -8.40 12.06 -6.57
C ASN A 116 -8.64 11.73 -8.05
N GLU A 117 -7.97 10.73 -8.60
CA GLU A 117 -8.06 10.34 -10.00
C GLU A 117 -8.66 8.92 -10.12
N PRO A 118 -9.94 8.78 -10.49
CA PRO A 118 -10.63 7.49 -10.52
C PRO A 118 -9.96 6.41 -11.36
N MET A 119 -9.18 6.81 -12.38
CA MET A 119 -8.45 5.86 -13.21
C MET A 119 -7.09 5.46 -12.65
N ALA A 120 -6.61 6.09 -11.56
CA ALA A 120 -5.40 5.73 -10.84
C ALA A 120 -5.77 4.91 -9.59
N GLN A 121 -5.67 3.59 -9.69
CA GLN A 121 -6.23 2.67 -8.69
C GLN A 121 -5.25 2.32 -7.54
N GLY A 122 -4.02 2.78 -7.60
CA GLY A 122 -3.04 2.54 -6.54
C GLY A 122 -1.75 1.85 -6.99
N GLY A 123 -1.04 1.26 -6.05
CA GLY A 123 0.22 0.57 -6.31
C GLY A 123 0.62 -0.39 -5.21
N CYS A 124 1.54 -1.30 -5.55
CA CYS A 124 2.14 -2.27 -4.63
C CYS A 124 3.58 -1.85 -4.33
N ILE A 125 3.88 -1.59 -3.07
CA ILE A 125 5.25 -1.22 -2.65
C ILE A 125 6.16 -2.43 -2.86
N TRP A 126 7.33 -2.21 -3.45
CA TRP A 126 8.37 -3.21 -3.54
C TRP A 126 9.41 -2.97 -2.44
N ASP A 127 9.50 -3.74 -1.31
CA ASP A 127 8.75 -4.95 -1.09
C ASP A 127 8.22 -4.96 0.36
N TRP A 128 7.54 -6.04 0.79
CA TRP A 128 7.03 -6.14 2.15
C TRP A 128 8.11 -6.51 3.17
N VAL A 129 8.97 -7.49 2.85
CA VAL A 129 9.94 -8.05 3.79
C VAL A 129 11.31 -8.18 3.16
N ASP A 130 12.36 -7.77 3.88
CA ASP A 130 13.74 -8.04 3.45
C ASP A 130 13.93 -9.54 3.20
N GLN A 131 14.41 -9.88 2.01
CA GLN A 131 14.66 -11.27 1.59
C GLN A 131 16.03 -11.74 2.09
N ASN A 132 16.28 -11.56 3.38
CA ASN A 132 17.52 -11.86 4.07
C ASN A 132 17.34 -13.00 5.06
N PHE A 133 18.46 -13.61 5.47
CA PHE A 133 18.51 -14.60 6.54
C PHE A 133 19.28 -14.03 7.73
N ARG A 134 18.93 -14.49 8.93
CA ARG A 134 19.64 -14.15 10.16
C ARG A 134 20.55 -15.28 10.55
N GLU A 135 21.84 -15.01 10.61
CA GLU A 135 22.88 -15.95 11.01
C GLU A 135 23.59 -15.48 12.27
N ILE A 136 24.32 -16.38 12.91
CA ILE A 136 25.11 -16.10 14.11
C ILE A 136 26.57 -16.48 13.81
N ASP A 137 27.50 -15.56 14.03
CA ASP A 137 28.92 -15.81 13.87
C ASP A 137 29.51 -16.68 15.03
N LYS A 138 30.77 -17.08 14.89
CA LYS A 138 31.48 -17.87 15.87
C LYS A 138 31.63 -17.21 17.25
N ASN A 139 31.38 -15.90 17.36
CA ASN A 139 31.45 -15.14 18.62
C ASN A 139 30.03 -14.94 19.23
N GLY A 140 28.98 -15.53 18.64
CA GLY A 140 27.61 -15.39 19.10
C GLY A 140 26.93 -14.10 18.62
N LYS A 141 27.56 -13.30 17.73
CA LYS A 141 26.98 -12.08 17.19
C LYS A 141 26.12 -12.43 15.96
N TRP A 142 24.88 -11.98 15.95
CA TRP A 142 24.01 -12.13 14.77
C TRP A 142 24.34 -11.11 13.68
N TYR A 143 24.09 -11.49 12.43
CA TYR A 143 24.23 -10.66 11.24
C TYR A 143 23.26 -11.10 10.14
N TRP A 144 23.06 -10.26 9.16
CA TRP A 144 22.22 -10.55 8.01
C TRP A 144 23.03 -11.15 6.87
N THR A 145 22.45 -12.14 6.20
CA THR A 145 22.98 -12.77 5.00
C THR A 145 21.93 -12.72 3.88
N TYR A 146 22.35 -12.98 2.66
CA TYR A 146 21.51 -13.06 1.48
C TYR A 146 21.89 -14.27 0.63
N GLY A 147 21.11 -14.55 -0.45
CA GLY A 147 21.33 -15.75 -1.27
C GLY A 147 22.75 -15.91 -1.85
N GLY A 148 23.43 -14.77 -2.13
CA GLY A 148 24.82 -14.78 -2.62
C GLY A 148 25.88 -15.21 -1.62
N ASP A 149 25.55 -15.23 -0.33
CA ASP A 149 26.45 -15.74 0.73
C ASP A 149 26.48 -17.26 0.80
N TYR A 150 25.57 -17.92 0.08
CA TYR A 150 25.44 -19.37 0.05
C TYR A 150 25.74 -19.91 -1.35
N GLY A 151 26.50 -20.96 -1.40
CA GLY A 151 26.87 -21.61 -2.67
C GLY A 151 28.36 -21.51 -2.99
N PRO A 152 28.78 -21.95 -4.16
CA PRO A 152 30.18 -21.91 -4.57
C PRO A 152 30.68 -20.47 -4.77
N GLU A 153 31.98 -20.27 -4.55
CA GLU A 153 32.65 -18.99 -4.83
C GLU A 153 32.42 -18.54 -6.26
N GLY A 154 32.12 -17.24 -6.44
CA GLY A 154 31.86 -16.65 -7.75
C GLY A 154 30.47 -16.90 -8.33
N ILE A 155 29.52 -17.43 -7.55
CA ILE A 155 28.13 -17.56 -7.98
C ILE A 155 27.55 -16.16 -8.28
N PRO A 156 26.90 -15.96 -9.46
CA PRO A 156 26.27 -14.68 -9.75
C PRO A 156 25.18 -14.32 -8.73
N SER A 157 25.24 -13.11 -8.18
CA SER A 157 24.21 -12.59 -7.30
C SER A 157 24.06 -11.08 -7.48
N PHE A 158 22.91 -10.53 -7.06
CA PHE A 158 22.68 -9.09 -7.01
C PHE A 158 23.10 -8.46 -5.68
N GLY A 159 23.91 -9.16 -4.87
CA GLY A 159 24.37 -8.68 -3.58
C GLY A 159 23.19 -8.47 -2.62
N ASN A 160 23.26 -7.40 -1.84
CA ASN A 160 22.24 -7.02 -0.87
C ASN A 160 20.96 -6.38 -1.49
N PHE A 161 20.79 -6.42 -2.81
CA PHE A 161 19.64 -5.82 -3.50
C PHE A 161 18.29 -6.49 -3.17
N CYS A 162 18.30 -7.46 -2.30
CA CYS A 162 17.16 -8.13 -1.70
C CYS A 162 16.77 -7.59 -0.30
N GLY A 163 17.55 -6.65 0.26
CA GLY A 163 17.23 -5.95 1.50
C GLY A 163 16.35 -4.72 1.23
N ASN A 164 15.12 -4.94 0.81
CA ASN A 164 14.22 -3.93 0.24
C ASN A 164 12.79 -3.98 0.83
N GLY A 165 12.64 -4.53 2.03
CA GLY A 165 11.38 -4.66 2.71
C GLY A 165 10.94 -3.43 3.51
N LEU A 166 9.63 -3.31 3.74
CA LEU A 166 9.07 -2.40 4.76
C LEU A 166 9.34 -2.91 6.18
N VAL A 167 9.59 -4.20 6.31
CA VAL A 167 10.03 -4.86 7.53
C VAL A 167 11.29 -5.69 7.25
N ASN A 168 12.13 -5.86 8.28
CA ASN A 168 13.29 -6.73 8.14
C ASN A 168 12.90 -8.22 8.09
N ALA A 169 13.87 -9.10 7.88
CA ALA A 169 13.63 -10.54 7.73
C ALA A 169 13.03 -11.21 8.98
N VAL A 170 13.15 -10.63 10.18
CA VAL A 170 12.48 -11.09 11.41
C VAL A 170 11.18 -10.33 11.71
N ARG A 171 10.69 -9.53 10.76
CA ARG A 171 9.41 -8.78 10.79
C ARG A 171 9.40 -7.56 11.70
N GLU A 172 10.57 -7.05 12.09
CA GLU A 172 10.64 -5.74 12.75
C GLU A 172 10.49 -4.62 11.71
N PRO A 173 9.74 -3.55 12.02
CA PRO A 173 9.48 -2.48 11.09
C PRO A 173 10.73 -1.64 10.79
N HIS A 174 10.93 -1.32 9.51
CA HIS A 174 11.82 -0.23 9.12
C HIS A 174 11.15 1.14 9.30
N PRO A 175 11.91 2.24 9.44
CA PRO A 175 11.34 3.57 9.71
C PRO A 175 10.28 4.00 8.68
N HIS A 176 10.45 3.68 7.41
CA HIS A 176 9.51 4.05 6.35
C HIS A 176 8.16 3.32 6.43
N LEU A 177 8.03 2.23 7.20
CA LEU A 177 6.73 1.62 7.47
C LEU A 177 5.79 2.57 8.25
N LEU A 178 6.35 3.50 9.05
CA LEU A 178 5.54 4.50 9.75
C LEU A 178 4.89 5.50 8.79
N GLU A 179 5.60 5.87 7.72
CA GLU A 179 5.03 6.69 6.64
C GLU A 179 3.92 5.93 5.92
N VAL A 180 4.15 4.67 5.55
CA VAL A 180 3.12 3.81 4.96
C VAL A 180 1.89 3.73 5.86
N LYS A 181 2.08 3.48 7.16
CA LYS A 181 0.99 3.46 8.15
C LYS A 181 0.18 4.76 8.14
N LYS A 182 0.85 5.91 8.03
CA LYS A 182 0.18 7.22 8.01
C LYS A 182 -0.59 7.44 6.72
N ILE A 183 0.01 7.12 5.58
CA ILE A 183 -0.60 7.38 4.27
C ILE A 183 -1.76 6.41 3.98
N TYR A 184 -1.62 5.14 4.37
CA TYR A 184 -2.64 4.09 4.15
C TYR A 184 -3.82 4.14 5.12
N GLN A 185 -3.93 5.19 5.96
CA GLN A 185 -5.07 5.34 6.87
C GLN A 185 -6.37 5.53 6.07
N ASN A 186 -7.36 4.68 6.37
CA ASN A 186 -8.71 4.83 5.81
C ASN A 186 -9.56 5.90 6.54
N ILE A 187 -9.10 6.39 7.69
CA ILE A 187 -9.77 7.46 8.43
C ILE A 187 -8.86 8.68 8.44
N LYS A 188 -9.26 9.72 7.72
CA LYS A 188 -8.49 10.96 7.64
C LYS A 188 -9.24 12.07 8.36
N ALA A 189 -8.52 12.87 9.13
CA ALA A 189 -9.10 13.97 9.87
C ALA A 189 -8.26 15.23 9.70
N THR A 190 -8.94 16.36 9.52
CA THR A 190 -8.34 17.70 9.45
C THR A 190 -9.01 18.62 10.45
N LEU A 191 -8.22 19.46 11.13
CA LEU A 191 -8.76 20.46 12.06
C LEU A 191 -9.44 21.58 11.26
N SER A 192 -10.77 21.67 11.34
CA SER A 192 -11.59 22.66 10.62
C SER A 192 -11.85 23.93 11.43
N ASP A 193 -11.95 23.83 12.77
CA ASP A 193 -12.10 24.97 13.65
C ASP A 193 -11.28 24.80 14.95
N ARG A 194 -10.26 25.63 15.10
CA ARG A 194 -9.37 25.61 16.29
C ARG A 194 -10.08 26.04 17.57
N LYS A 195 -11.00 27.00 17.49
CA LYS A 195 -11.66 27.58 18.67
C LYS A 195 -12.59 26.57 19.33
N ASN A 196 -13.33 25.86 18.52
CA ASN A 196 -14.32 24.89 18.97
C ASN A 196 -13.78 23.45 18.94
N LEU A 197 -12.48 23.26 18.60
CA LEU A 197 -11.83 21.98 18.43
C LEU A 197 -12.66 21.03 17.52
N LYS A 198 -13.03 21.56 16.35
CA LYS A 198 -13.84 20.83 15.37
C LYS A 198 -12.95 20.21 14.31
N VAL A 199 -13.16 18.95 14.04
CA VAL A 199 -12.45 18.18 13.02
C VAL A 199 -13.39 17.71 11.93
N CYS A 200 -12.96 17.82 10.68
CA CYS A 200 -13.60 17.21 9.54
C CYS A 200 -12.99 15.81 9.33
N ILE A 201 -13.81 14.79 9.42
CA ILE A 201 -13.41 13.39 9.34
C ILE A 201 -13.93 12.80 8.02
N LYS A 202 -13.04 12.25 7.20
CA LYS A 202 -13.36 11.51 5.97
C LYS A 202 -13.19 10.02 6.22
N ASN A 203 -14.24 9.25 5.96
CA ASN A 203 -14.20 7.78 5.95
C ASN A 203 -13.85 7.28 4.54
N TRP A 204 -12.69 6.66 4.39
CA TRP A 204 -12.24 6.03 3.14
C TRP A 204 -12.45 4.50 3.09
N TYR A 205 -13.06 3.92 4.12
CA TYR A 205 -13.47 2.53 4.05
C TYR A 205 -14.57 2.33 2.99
N ASP A 206 -14.56 1.16 2.34
CA ASP A 206 -15.58 0.78 1.36
C ASP A 206 -16.80 0.13 2.03
N PHE A 207 -16.61 -0.52 3.19
CA PHE A 207 -17.64 -1.37 3.80
C PHE A 207 -17.86 -1.12 5.30
N SER A 208 -16.99 -0.36 5.96
CA SER A 208 -17.05 -0.14 7.42
C SER A 208 -17.53 1.27 7.76
N ASN A 209 -18.58 1.36 8.56
CA ASN A 209 -18.99 2.60 9.19
C ASN A 209 -18.06 2.92 10.38
N LEU A 210 -17.79 4.19 10.65
CA LEU A 210 -16.92 4.60 11.75
C LEU A 210 -17.54 4.38 13.13
N ASN A 211 -18.83 4.05 13.23
CA ASN A 211 -19.46 3.65 14.49
C ASN A 211 -18.90 2.33 15.07
N GLU A 212 -18.15 1.56 14.28
CA GLU A 212 -17.38 0.40 14.74
C GLU A 212 -16.12 0.76 15.53
N TYR A 213 -15.74 2.05 15.54
CA TYR A 213 -14.51 2.56 16.13
C TYR A 213 -14.77 3.54 17.27
N ILE A 214 -13.78 3.69 18.14
CA ILE A 214 -13.70 4.76 19.13
C ILE A 214 -12.61 5.74 18.70
N LEU A 215 -12.98 7.00 18.52
CA LEU A 215 -12.04 8.11 18.39
C LEU A 215 -11.53 8.49 19.77
N ARG A 216 -10.23 8.41 19.98
CA ARG A 216 -9.55 9.01 21.14
C ARG A 216 -8.78 10.23 20.66
N TRP A 217 -8.87 11.29 21.43
CA TRP A 217 -8.17 12.53 21.13
C TRP A 217 -7.50 13.09 22.37
N ASN A 218 -6.38 13.76 22.18
CA ASN A 218 -5.79 14.61 23.19
C ASN A 218 -5.13 15.83 22.57
N VAL A 219 -5.04 16.88 23.36
CA VAL A 219 -4.25 18.07 23.06
C VAL A 219 -3.07 18.10 24.01
N LYS A 220 -1.86 18.15 23.47
CA LYS A 220 -0.61 18.23 24.24
C LYS A 220 0.08 19.55 23.97
N GLY A 221 0.67 20.12 25.03
CA GLY A 221 1.62 21.21 24.89
C GLY A 221 2.96 20.76 24.29
N GLU A 222 3.82 21.73 23.99
CA GLU A 222 5.16 21.51 23.45
C GLU A 222 6.07 20.68 24.37
N ASP A 223 5.80 20.69 25.67
CA ASP A 223 6.48 19.89 26.70
C ASP A 223 5.91 18.47 26.87
N GLY A 224 4.90 18.11 26.08
CA GLY A 224 4.19 16.83 26.16
C GLY A 224 3.09 16.75 27.21
N THR A 225 2.86 17.82 28.01
CA THR A 225 1.77 17.86 29.00
C THR A 225 0.42 17.75 28.31
N VAL A 226 -0.44 16.85 28.81
CA VAL A 226 -1.81 16.70 28.31
C VAL A 226 -2.67 17.85 28.85
N LEU A 227 -3.17 18.69 27.96
CA LEU A 227 -4.00 19.86 28.27
C LEU A 227 -5.49 19.55 28.26
N ALA A 228 -5.89 18.59 27.41
CA ALA A 228 -7.25 18.07 27.35
C ALA A 228 -7.23 16.72 26.62
N GLU A 229 -8.18 15.87 26.93
CA GLU A 229 -8.37 14.59 26.25
C GLU A 229 -9.83 14.14 26.31
N GLY A 230 -10.17 13.16 25.49
CA GLY A 230 -11.49 12.56 25.49
C GLY A 230 -11.66 11.47 24.45
N THR A 231 -12.87 10.95 24.43
CA THR A 231 -13.31 9.95 23.45
C THR A 231 -14.58 10.40 22.75
N LYS A 232 -14.79 9.94 21.52
CA LYS A 232 -16.01 10.16 20.75
C LYS A 232 -16.37 8.91 19.98
N GLU A 233 -17.65 8.65 19.91
CA GLU A 233 -18.24 7.78 18.89
C GLU A 233 -18.57 8.64 17.68
N VAL A 234 -18.29 8.12 16.51
CA VAL A 234 -18.51 8.83 15.26
C VAL A 234 -19.29 7.91 14.34
N ASP A 235 -20.44 8.38 13.89
CA ASP A 235 -21.23 7.71 12.86
C ASP A 235 -20.91 8.38 11.53
N CYS A 236 -20.24 7.64 10.64
CA CYS A 236 -19.83 8.10 9.33
C CYS A 236 -19.81 6.93 8.37
N GLU A 237 -20.71 6.93 7.43
CA GLU A 237 -20.84 5.89 6.41
C GLU A 237 -19.58 5.81 5.52
N PRO A 238 -19.35 4.68 4.83
CA PRO A 238 -18.31 4.57 3.82
C PRO A 238 -18.34 5.74 2.83
N HIS A 239 -17.15 6.26 2.51
CA HIS A 239 -16.93 7.40 1.62
C HIS A 239 -17.54 8.74 2.06
N ALA A 240 -18.26 8.78 3.18
CA ALA A 240 -18.84 10.01 3.71
C ALA A 240 -17.81 10.90 4.43
N THR A 241 -18.24 12.11 4.74
CA THR A 241 -17.48 13.09 5.53
C THR A 241 -18.38 13.63 6.61
N VAL A 242 -17.87 13.79 7.83
CA VAL A 242 -18.61 14.32 8.97
C VAL A 242 -17.75 15.31 9.75
N ASP A 243 -18.37 16.33 10.27
CA ASP A 243 -17.76 17.28 11.20
C ASP A 243 -18.04 16.88 12.64
N VAL A 244 -16.99 16.77 13.45
CA VAL A 244 -17.10 16.37 14.86
C VAL A 244 -16.45 17.42 15.74
N THR A 245 -17.21 17.92 16.72
CA THR A 245 -16.66 18.76 17.79
C THR A 245 -16.14 17.86 18.91
N LEU A 246 -14.84 17.94 19.18
CA LEU A 246 -14.17 17.07 20.16
C LEU A 246 -14.46 17.52 21.59
N GLY A 247 -14.28 18.80 21.87
CA GLY A 247 -14.51 19.39 23.19
C GLY A 247 -13.95 20.80 23.26
N ALA A 248 -14.09 21.43 24.42
CA ALA A 248 -13.49 22.73 24.66
C ALA A 248 -12.09 22.56 25.27
N VAL A 249 -11.11 23.30 24.74
CA VAL A 249 -9.76 23.35 25.28
C VAL A 249 -9.42 24.79 25.65
N LYS A 250 -9.03 24.99 26.90
CA LYS A 250 -8.49 26.27 27.34
C LYS A 250 -6.95 26.14 27.40
N LEU A 251 -6.28 26.78 26.46
CA LEU A 251 -4.82 26.79 26.44
C LEU A 251 -4.29 27.78 27.48
N PRO A 252 -3.35 27.39 28.36
CA PRO A 252 -2.66 28.31 29.24
C PRO A 252 -1.85 29.33 28.41
N ASN A 253 -1.73 30.56 28.91
CA ASN A 253 -0.94 31.59 28.22
C ASN A 253 0.57 31.26 28.09
N THR A 254 1.04 30.29 28.84
CA THR A 254 2.42 29.80 28.82
C THR A 254 2.69 28.84 27.66
N VAL A 255 1.64 28.26 27.06
CA VAL A 255 1.75 27.30 25.94
C VAL A 255 1.84 28.07 24.63
N ARG A 256 2.94 27.91 23.93
CA ARG A 256 3.18 28.52 22.61
C ARG A 256 2.62 27.68 21.49
N GLU A 257 2.82 26.36 21.58
CA GLU A 257 2.36 25.39 20.61
C GLU A 257 1.58 24.27 21.29
N ALA A 258 0.51 23.85 20.64
CA ALA A 258 -0.29 22.72 21.11
C ALA A 258 -0.60 21.79 19.93
N TYR A 259 -0.53 20.49 20.17
CA TYR A 259 -0.70 19.44 19.18
C TYR A 259 -1.95 18.64 19.46
N LEU A 260 -2.86 18.61 18.48
CA LEU A 260 -4.03 17.72 18.51
C LEU A 260 -3.64 16.35 17.96
N ASN A 261 -3.73 15.33 18.80
CA ASN A 261 -3.52 13.94 18.42
C ASN A 261 -4.87 13.23 18.35
N LEU A 262 -5.07 12.47 17.26
CA LEU A 262 -6.24 11.66 17.02
C LEU A 262 -5.81 10.22 16.83
N SER A 263 -6.49 9.29 17.46
CA SER A 263 -6.28 7.85 17.27
C SER A 263 -7.62 7.12 17.26
N TRP A 264 -7.64 6.03 16.48
CA TRP A 264 -8.81 5.19 16.33
C TRP A 264 -8.49 3.77 16.78
N SER A 265 -9.41 3.16 17.49
CA SER A 265 -9.35 1.74 17.82
C SER A 265 -10.72 1.10 17.57
N ARG A 266 -10.75 -0.13 17.12
CA ARG A 266 -12.00 -0.87 17.03
C ARG A 266 -12.63 -1.04 18.41
N LYS A 267 -13.95 -1.03 18.48
CA LYS A 267 -14.72 -1.34 19.69
C LYS A 267 -14.56 -2.81 20.08
N GLU A 268 -14.53 -3.67 19.09
CA GLU A 268 -14.34 -5.10 19.26
C GLU A 268 -12.97 -5.52 18.77
N ALA A 269 -12.36 -6.46 19.48
CA ALA A 269 -11.09 -7.07 19.03
C ALA A 269 -11.35 -7.86 17.74
N THR A 270 -10.49 -7.67 16.75
CA THR A 270 -10.46 -8.56 15.57
C THR A 270 -9.72 -9.85 15.93
N PRO A 271 -10.18 -10.99 15.43
CA PRO A 271 -9.49 -12.27 15.62
C PRO A 271 -8.08 -12.28 15.09
#